data_a873606568900857aaf5c987f08428c0
#
_entry.id   a873606568900857aaf5c987f08428c0
#
_cell.length_a   1.000
_cell.length_b   1.000
_cell.length_c   1.000
_cell.angle_alpha   90.00
_cell.angle_beta   90.00
_cell.angle_gamma   90.00
#
_symmetry.space_group_name_H-M   'P 1'
#
loop_
_entity.id
_entity.type
_entity.pdbx_description
1 polymer ?
#
loop_
_entity_poly.entity_id
_entity_poly.type
_entity_poly.pdbx_seq_one_letter_code
_entity_poly.pdbx_strand_id
1 'polypeptide(L)'
;MHGLGRFAIYVFDYGAPTGFRLAVRHPERITAIISQNGNAYVEGLSDGWKPIRAYWQDPSEANRKALRALLSPETTVWQYTHGVADTSSVSPDGYSLDNFYLARPGADEVQLDLFGDYKSNVALYPEFQAYFRKHTPPFLAAWGKNDPFFLPPGAEAFKRDIPDAVVRFFDTGHFALETHAEEIAAAIREFLAR
;
A
#
# COMPACT_ATOMS: atom_id res chain seq x y z
N MET A 1 0.63 3.60 27.96
CA MET A 1 -0.33 4.09 26.93
C MET A 1 -0.05 5.58 26.73
N HIS A 2 0.23 6.01 25.47
CA HIS A 2 0.63 7.40 25.19
C HIS A 2 -0.53 8.40 25.10
N GLY A 3 -1.74 8.07 25.54
CA GLY A 3 -2.87 9.01 25.64
C GLY A 3 -3.34 9.65 24.33
N LEU A 4 -3.01 9.06 23.15
CA LEU A 4 -3.46 9.56 21.85
C LEU A 4 -4.98 9.42 21.75
N GLY A 5 -5.69 10.54 21.83
CA GLY A 5 -7.15 10.58 21.68
C GLY A 5 -7.55 10.48 20.22
N ARG A 6 -7.23 11.50 19.40
CA ARG A 6 -7.52 11.60 17.96
C ARG A 6 -6.22 11.85 17.19
N PHE A 7 -6.13 11.30 15.97
CA PHE A 7 -4.94 11.40 15.14
C PHE A 7 -5.25 11.18 13.66
N ALA A 8 -4.40 11.74 12.79
CA ALA A 8 -4.33 11.34 11.39
C ALA A 8 -3.49 10.07 11.25
N ILE A 9 -3.80 9.25 10.25
CA ILE A 9 -3.01 8.08 9.90
C ILE A 9 -2.36 8.25 8.53
N TYR A 10 -1.10 7.83 8.44
CA TYR A 10 -0.40 7.60 7.18
C TYR A 10 -0.28 6.09 6.99
N VAL A 11 -0.69 5.61 5.83
CA VAL A 11 -0.71 4.18 5.50
C VAL A 11 -0.05 3.93 4.15
N PHE A 12 0.67 2.82 4.05
CA PHE A 12 1.36 2.36 2.84
C PHE A 12 1.23 0.85 2.72
N ASP A 13 1.02 0.31 1.51
CA ASP A 13 0.98 -1.12 1.19
C ASP A 13 0.16 -1.94 2.21
N TYR A 14 0.74 -2.93 2.88
CA TYR A 14 0.11 -3.72 3.97
C TYR A 14 -0.35 -2.86 5.16
N GLY A 15 0.25 -1.69 5.33
CA GLY A 15 -0.20 -0.71 6.32
C GLY A 15 -1.58 -0.15 6.01
N ALA A 16 -2.00 -0.10 4.74
CA ALA A 16 -3.30 0.42 4.35
C ALA A 16 -4.46 -0.42 4.92
N PRO A 17 -4.59 -1.73 4.66
CA PRO A 17 -5.66 -2.53 5.25
C PRO A 17 -5.58 -2.58 6.78
N THR A 18 -4.39 -2.46 7.38
CA THR A 18 -4.23 -2.36 8.83
C THR A 18 -4.82 -1.04 9.36
N GLY A 19 -4.46 0.09 8.73
CA GLY A 19 -4.99 1.40 9.10
C GLY A 19 -6.49 1.53 8.84
N PHE A 20 -7.00 0.96 7.74
CA PHE A 20 -8.44 0.97 7.46
C PHE A 20 -9.24 0.13 8.46
N ARG A 21 -8.72 -1.03 8.93
CA ARG A 21 -9.33 -1.78 10.04
C ARG A 21 -9.36 -0.95 11.32
N LEU A 22 -8.29 -0.20 11.61
CA LEU A 22 -8.25 0.70 12.76
C LEU A 22 -9.32 1.80 12.62
N ALA A 23 -9.46 2.38 11.43
CA ALA A 23 -10.45 3.42 11.15
C ALA A 23 -11.90 2.89 11.27
N VAL A 24 -12.18 1.70 10.76
CA VAL A 24 -13.49 1.05 10.91
C VAL A 24 -13.83 0.80 12.37
N ARG A 25 -12.86 0.33 13.18
CA ARG A 25 -13.08 0.00 14.60
C ARG A 25 -13.17 1.23 15.49
N HIS A 26 -12.49 2.32 15.14
CA HIS A 26 -12.36 3.53 15.95
C HIS A 26 -12.54 4.80 15.12
N PRO A 27 -13.69 4.96 14.43
CA PRO A 27 -13.92 6.08 13.51
C PRO A 27 -13.81 7.44 14.22
N GLU A 28 -14.17 7.50 15.50
CA GLU A 28 -14.11 8.72 16.32
C GLU A 28 -12.67 9.22 16.56
N ARG A 29 -11.69 8.36 16.37
CA ARG A 29 -10.27 8.69 16.60
C ARG A 29 -9.56 9.18 15.34
N ILE A 30 -10.08 8.92 14.15
CA ILE A 30 -9.42 9.22 12.89
C ILE A 30 -9.80 10.64 12.44
N THR A 31 -8.81 11.52 12.36
CA THR A 31 -9.00 12.91 11.93
C THR A 31 -8.73 13.11 10.45
N ALA A 32 -7.86 12.30 9.85
CA ALA A 32 -7.54 12.28 8.43
C ALA A 32 -6.85 10.97 8.06
N ILE A 33 -6.89 10.61 6.78
CA ILE A 33 -6.18 9.45 6.21
C ILE A 33 -5.31 9.93 5.06
N ILE A 34 -4.03 9.60 5.12
CA ILE A 34 -3.08 9.74 4.01
C ILE A 34 -2.72 8.32 3.54
N SER A 35 -3.11 7.96 2.33
CA SER A 35 -2.80 6.66 1.75
C SER A 35 -1.77 6.81 0.63
N GLN A 36 -0.56 6.34 0.87
CA GLN A 36 0.47 6.25 -0.14
C GLN A 36 0.45 4.84 -0.73
N ASN A 37 0.04 4.71 -1.99
CA ASN A 37 -0.08 3.42 -2.69
C ASN A 37 -0.78 2.33 -1.85
N GLY A 38 -1.76 2.74 -1.03
CA GLY A 38 -2.53 1.88 -0.13
C GLY A 38 -3.95 1.69 -0.65
N ASN A 39 -4.27 0.49 -1.12
CA ASN A 39 -5.46 0.20 -1.92
C ASN A 39 -6.64 -0.33 -1.08
N ALA A 40 -7.86 0.01 -1.50
CA ALA A 40 -9.13 -0.48 -0.93
C ALA A 40 -10.18 -0.82 -2.02
N TYR A 41 -9.74 -0.98 -3.27
CA TYR A 41 -10.62 -1.19 -4.43
C TYR A 41 -10.02 -2.24 -5.37
N VAL A 42 -10.88 -3.10 -5.91
CA VAL A 42 -10.44 -4.16 -6.83
C VAL A 42 -9.84 -3.62 -8.12
N GLU A 43 -10.28 -2.43 -8.55
CA GLU A 43 -9.76 -1.71 -9.71
C GLU A 43 -8.29 -1.31 -9.58
N GLY A 44 -7.78 -1.21 -8.36
CA GLY A 44 -6.37 -0.93 -8.09
C GLY A 44 -5.47 -2.14 -8.17
N LEU A 45 -5.99 -3.36 -8.21
CA LEU A 45 -5.17 -4.58 -8.24
C LEU A 45 -4.75 -4.92 -9.67
N SER A 46 -3.45 -4.86 -9.94
CA SER A 46 -2.85 -5.14 -11.26
C SER A 46 -2.84 -6.64 -11.61
N ASP A 47 -2.35 -6.92 -12.82
CA ASP A 47 -2.03 -8.28 -13.26
C ASP A 47 -0.87 -8.91 -12.47
N GLY A 48 -0.03 -8.12 -11.81
CA GLY A 48 1.01 -8.61 -10.90
C GLY A 48 0.47 -9.47 -9.76
N TRP A 49 -0.82 -9.33 -9.45
CA TRP A 49 -1.50 -10.16 -8.44
C TRP A 49 -1.92 -11.55 -8.93
N LYS A 50 -1.76 -11.89 -10.22
CA LYS A 50 -2.16 -13.20 -10.77
C LYS A 50 -1.57 -14.40 -10.01
N PRO A 51 -0.27 -14.47 -9.72
CA PRO A 51 0.30 -15.59 -8.96
C PRO A 51 -0.25 -15.66 -7.53
N ILE A 52 -0.43 -14.51 -6.88
CA ILE A 52 -0.98 -14.44 -5.52
C ILE A 52 -2.45 -14.90 -5.52
N ARG A 53 -3.24 -14.45 -6.49
CA ARG A 53 -4.64 -14.92 -6.67
C ARG A 53 -4.74 -16.42 -6.96
N ALA A 54 -3.81 -16.97 -7.75
CA ALA A 54 -3.75 -18.41 -7.98
C ALA A 54 -3.51 -19.17 -6.66
N TYR A 55 -2.61 -18.68 -5.82
CA TYR A 55 -2.36 -19.25 -4.49
C TYR A 55 -3.59 -19.11 -3.57
N TRP A 56 -4.37 -18.03 -3.66
CA TRP A 56 -5.63 -17.91 -2.88
C TRP A 56 -6.68 -18.94 -3.27
N GLN A 57 -6.75 -19.30 -4.57
CA GLN A 57 -7.71 -20.26 -5.11
C GLN A 57 -7.29 -21.71 -4.82
N ASP A 58 -6.00 -21.98 -4.94
CA ASP A 58 -5.39 -23.28 -4.69
C ASP A 58 -4.11 -23.09 -3.87
N PRO A 59 -4.19 -23.22 -2.52
CA PRO A 59 -3.06 -23.04 -1.61
C PRO A 59 -2.12 -24.26 -1.61
N SER A 60 -1.86 -24.84 -2.80
CA SER A 60 -0.93 -25.94 -3.00
C SER A 60 0.52 -25.50 -2.78
N GLU A 61 1.38 -26.47 -2.46
CA GLU A 61 2.82 -26.23 -2.33
C GLU A 61 3.44 -25.71 -3.63
N ALA A 62 2.92 -26.13 -4.78
CA ALA A 62 3.38 -25.66 -6.08
C ALA A 62 3.12 -24.15 -6.26
N ASN A 63 1.92 -23.67 -5.94
CA ASN A 63 1.59 -22.25 -6.01
C ASN A 63 2.34 -21.44 -4.95
N ARG A 64 2.50 -21.98 -3.72
CA ARG A 64 3.32 -21.35 -2.67
C ARG A 64 4.76 -21.19 -3.14
N LYS A 65 5.35 -22.24 -3.70
CA LYS A 65 6.73 -22.21 -4.22
C LYS A 65 6.91 -21.18 -5.34
N ALA A 66 5.91 -21.03 -6.22
CA ALA A 66 5.96 -20.05 -7.31
C ALA A 66 6.05 -18.60 -6.79
N LEU A 67 5.45 -18.30 -5.64
CA LEU A 67 5.49 -16.96 -5.03
C LEU A 67 6.88 -16.57 -4.50
N ARG A 68 7.79 -17.53 -4.26
CA ARG A 68 9.14 -17.23 -3.78
C ARG A 68 9.94 -16.35 -4.73
N ALA A 69 9.62 -16.38 -6.03
CA ALA A 69 10.23 -15.47 -7.00
C ALA A 69 9.98 -13.99 -6.70
N LEU A 70 8.87 -13.65 -6.02
CA LEU A 70 8.57 -12.29 -5.59
C LEU A 70 9.44 -11.81 -4.42
N LEU A 71 10.16 -12.73 -3.78
CA LEU A 71 11.01 -12.50 -2.59
C LEU A 71 12.50 -12.57 -2.94
N SER A 72 12.85 -12.67 -4.23
CA SER A 72 14.26 -12.69 -4.62
C SER A 72 14.90 -11.31 -4.45
N PRO A 73 16.24 -11.26 -4.21
CA PRO A 73 16.94 -9.98 -4.12
C PRO A 73 16.75 -9.09 -5.34
N GLU A 74 16.72 -9.70 -6.53
CA GLU A 74 16.51 -8.98 -7.79
C GLU A 74 15.09 -8.38 -7.87
N THR A 75 14.09 -9.14 -7.41
CA THR A 75 12.70 -8.64 -7.36
C THR A 75 12.56 -7.51 -6.34
N THR A 76 13.25 -7.58 -5.20
CA THR A 76 13.28 -6.48 -4.22
C THR A 76 13.84 -5.22 -4.86
N VAL A 77 15.00 -5.27 -5.52
CA VAL A 77 15.58 -4.12 -6.24
C VAL A 77 14.61 -3.61 -7.31
N TRP A 78 14.00 -4.52 -8.08
CA TRP A 78 13.03 -4.15 -9.10
C TRP A 78 11.81 -3.42 -8.52
N GLN A 79 11.30 -3.83 -7.37
CA GLN A 79 10.16 -3.14 -6.72
C GLN A 79 10.49 -1.70 -6.34
N TYR A 80 11.73 -1.43 -5.91
CA TYR A 80 12.19 -0.08 -5.60
C TYR A 80 12.40 0.81 -6.83
N THR A 81 12.87 0.20 -7.92
CA THR A 81 13.30 0.95 -9.12
C THR A 81 12.25 0.99 -10.24
N HIS A 82 11.28 0.08 -10.25
CA HIS A 82 10.25 0.04 -11.28
C HIS A 82 9.38 1.29 -11.25
N GLY A 83 9.19 1.90 -12.42
CA GLY A 83 8.38 3.12 -12.57
C GLY A 83 9.09 4.40 -12.16
N VAL A 84 10.36 4.34 -11.76
CA VAL A 84 11.21 5.49 -11.47
C VAL A 84 11.92 5.95 -12.75
N ALA A 85 11.84 7.23 -13.07
CA ALA A 85 12.44 7.77 -14.30
C ALA A 85 13.98 7.73 -14.27
N ASP A 86 14.59 8.08 -13.14
CA ASP A 86 16.02 8.00 -12.89
C ASP A 86 16.28 7.06 -11.71
N THR A 87 16.60 5.81 -12.00
CA THR A 87 16.87 4.79 -10.99
C THR A 87 18.11 5.04 -10.15
N SER A 88 19.01 5.94 -10.60
CA SER A 88 20.19 6.36 -9.82
C SER A 88 19.81 7.22 -8.61
N SER A 89 18.61 7.80 -8.59
CA SER A 89 18.07 8.55 -7.45
C SER A 89 17.56 7.67 -6.31
N VAL A 90 17.37 6.37 -6.55
CA VAL A 90 16.96 5.41 -5.52
C VAL A 90 18.17 5.00 -4.69
N SER A 91 18.12 5.29 -3.38
CA SER A 91 19.20 4.86 -2.48
C SER A 91 19.29 3.32 -2.42
N PRO A 92 20.49 2.73 -2.55
CA PRO A 92 20.65 1.32 -2.36
C PRO A 92 20.42 0.84 -0.91
N ASP A 93 20.40 1.74 0.05
CA ASP A 93 20.28 1.40 1.48
C ASP A 93 18.94 0.71 1.78
N GLY A 94 17.83 1.20 1.19
CA GLY A 94 16.50 0.65 1.42
C GLY A 94 16.41 -0.82 0.99
N TYR A 95 16.63 -1.10 -0.29
CA TYR A 95 16.51 -2.47 -0.80
C TYR A 95 17.64 -3.40 -0.31
N SER A 96 18.80 -2.86 0.06
CA SER A 96 19.88 -3.67 0.65
C SER A 96 19.51 -4.12 2.06
N LEU A 97 18.90 -3.24 2.85
CA LEU A 97 18.41 -3.57 4.19
C LEU A 97 17.27 -4.58 4.14
N ASP A 98 16.32 -4.41 3.21
CA ASP A 98 15.22 -5.35 3.01
C ASP A 98 15.76 -6.73 2.59
N ASN A 99 16.69 -6.79 1.65
CA ASN A 99 17.33 -8.04 1.24
C ASN A 99 18.07 -8.72 2.40
N PHE A 100 18.75 -7.94 3.24
CA PHE A 100 19.40 -8.46 4.45
C PHE A 100 18.38 -9.09 5.40
N TYR A 101 17.24 -8.47 5.61
CA TYR A 101 16.20 -9.01 6.49
C TYR A 101 15.44 -10.18 5.85
N LEU A 102 15.19 -10.17 4.56
CA LEU A 102 14.54 -11.26 3.83
C LEU A 102 15.43 -12.53 3.77
N ALA A 103 16.76 -12.37 3.82
CA ALA A 103 17.70 -13.49 3.86
C ALA A 103 17.72 -14.25 5.20
N ARG A 104 17.03 -13.77 6.24
CA ARG A 104 16.98 -14.46 7.54
C ARG A 104 16.19 -15.78 7.41
N PRO A 105 16.63 -16.86 8.11
CA PRO A 105 15.90 -18.11 8.12
C PRO A 105 14.42 -17.93 8.47
N GLY A 106 13.52 -18.41 7.62
CA GLY A 106 12.08 -18.35 7.81
C GLY A 106 11.41 -17.02 7.47
N ALA A 107 12.17 -15.98 7.08
CA ALA A 107 11.57 -14.71 6.68
C ALA A 107 10.69 -14.86 5.42
N ASP A 108 11.10 -15.69 4.48
CA ASP A 108 10.37 -16.04 3.28
C ASP A 108 9.01 -16.71 3.61
N GLU A 109 8.98 -17.63 4.58
CA GLU A 109 7.73 -18.28 5.01
C GLU A 109 6.72 -17.27 5.57
N VAL A 110 7.20 -16.29 6.37
CA VAL A 110 6.34 -15.21 6.88
C VAL A 110 5.76 -14.38 5.73
N GLN A 111 6.56 -14.04 4.72
CA GLN A 111 6.07 -13.30 3.55
C GLN A 111 5.06 -14.11 2.73
N LEU A 112 5.28 -15.40 2.55
CA LEU A 112 4.36 -16.28 1.85
C LEU A 112 3.02 -16.40 2.61
N ASP A 113 3.04 -16.44 3.94
CA ASP A 113 1.85 -16.42 4.77
C ASP A 113 1.09 -15.10 4.63
N LEU A 114 1.79 -13.96 4.59
CA LEU A 114 1.22 -12.64 4.34
C LEU A 114 0.56 -12.56 2.94
N PHE A 115 1.21 -13.09 1.89
CA PHE A 115 0.58 -13.19 0.57
C PHE A 115 -0.70 -14.04 0.61
N GLY A 116 -0.70 -15.15 1.34
CA GLY A 116 -1.88 -16.01 1.52
C GLY A 116 -3.01 -15.31 2.26
N ASP A 117 -2.67 -14.58 3.34
CA ASP A 117 -3.66 -13.86 4.16
C ASP A 117 -4.20 -12.59 3.47
N TYR A 118 -3.49 -12.01 2.51
CA TYR A 118 -3.95 -10.77 1.86
C TYR A 118 -5.35 -10.89 1.23
N LYS A 119 -5.80 -12.10 0.88
CA LYS A 119 -7.19 -12.35 0.48
C LYS A 119 -8.21 -11.83 1.50
N SER A 120 -7.86 -11.87 2.81
CA SER A 120 -8.70 -11.34 3.88
C SER A 120 -8.85 -9.82 3.80
N ASN A 121 -7.81 -9.12 3.33
CA ASN A 121 -7.84 -7.67 3.10
C ASN A 121 -8.79 -7.33 1.94
N VAL A 122 -8.69 -8.07 0.84
CA VAL A 122 -9.58 -7.86 -0.34
C VAL A 122 -11.04 -8.15 0.03
N ALA A 123 -11.29 -9.16 0.84
CA ALA A 123 -12.64 -9.48 1.32
C ALA A 123 -13.24 -8.35 2.19
N LEU A 124 -12.40 -7.53 2.83
CA LEU A 124 -12.83 -6.40 3.65
C LEU A 124 -12.98 -5.08 2.87
N TYR A 125 -12.65 -5.03 1.58
CA TYR A 125 -12.83 -3.81 0.79
C TYR A 125 -14.25 -3.23 0.87
N PRO A 126 -15.34 -4.02 0.77
CA PRO A 126 -16.69 -3.48 0.93
C PRO A 126 -16.94 -2.83 2.30
N GLU A 127 -16.35 -3.34 3.37
CA GLU A 127 -16.45 -2.78 4.72
C GLU A 127 -15.68 -1.44 4.83
N PHE A 128 -14.46 -1.37 4.26
CA PHE A 128 -13.70 -0.14 4.18
C PHE A 128 -14.45 0.93 3.38
N GLN A 129 -15.01 0.56 2.22
CA GLN A 129 -15.80 1.45 1.38
C GLN A 129 -17.06 1.93 2.09
N ALA A 130 -17.73 1.06 2.86
CA ALA A 130 -18.89 1.46 3.69
C ALA A 130 -18.48 2.49 4.77
N TYR A 131 -17.32 2.29 5.41
CA TYR A 131 -16.76 3.26 6.35
C TYR A 131 -16.48 4.59 5.65
N PHE A 132 -15.86 4.60 4.47
CA PHE A 132 -15.55 5.82 3.72
C PHE A 132 -16.81 6.60 3.38
N ARG A 133 -17.85 5.94 2.88
CA ARG A 133 -19.15 6.58 2.58
C ARG A 133 -19.83 7.16 3.82
N LYS A 134 -19.77 6.43 4.93
CA LYS A 134 -20.46 6.82 6.17
C LYS A 134 -19.77 7.97 6.89
N HIS A 135 -18.46 7.98 6.93
CA HIS A 135 -17.68 8.89 7.76
C HIS A 135 -16.99 9.99 6.96
N THR A 136 -16.82 9.82 5.64
CA THR A 136 -16.18 10.77 4.73
C THR A 136 -14.96 11.47 5.35
N PRO A 137 -13.97 10.69 5.89
CA PRO A 137 -12.84 11.31 6.54
C PRO A 137 -12.06 12.17 5.55
N PRO A 138 -11.43 13.29 5.95
CA PRO A 138 -10.44 13.94 5.12
C PRO A 138 -9.44 12.91 4.59
N PHE A 139 -9.27 12.83 3.25
CA PHE A 139 -8.50 11.76 2.61
C PHE A 139 -7.56 12.32 1.54
N LEU A 140 -6.28 11.92 1.63
CA LEU A 140 -5.28 12.17 0.61
C LEU A 140 -4.75 10.84 0.07
N ALA A 141 -4.97 10.55 -1.21
CA ALA A 141 -4.23 9.51 -1.93
C ALA A 141 -2.98 10.15 -2.54
N ALA A 142 -1.81 9.86 -1.96
CA ALA A 142 -0.51 10.21 -2.51
C ALA A 142 0.03 8.98 -3.24
N TRP A 143 0.14 9.02 -4.58
CA TRP A 143 0.29 7.79 -5.34
C TRP A 143 1.40 7.85 -6.37
N GLY A 144 2.34 6.91 -6.32
CA GLY A 144 3.27 6.65 -7.42
C GLY A 144 2.48 6.09 -8.61
N LYS A 145 2.34 6.89 -9.68
CA LYS A 145 1.45 6.55 -10.81
C LYS A 145 1.89 5.33 -11.60
N ASN A 146 3.17 4.94 -11.47
CA ASN A 146 3.77 3.83 -12.18
C ASN A 146 3.88 2.56 -11.31
N ASP A 147 3.16 2.49 -10.20
CA ASP A 147 3.14 1.33 -9.30
C ASP A 147 2.69 0.08 -10.06
N PRO A 148 3.50 -1.00 -10.07
CA PRO A 148 3.15 -2.23 -10.77
C PRO A 148 2.12 -3.09 -10.03
N PHE A 149 1.84 -2.80 -8.76
CA PHE A 149 0.93 -3.57 -7.90
C PHE A 149 -0.41 -2.88 -7.71
N PHE A 150 -0.39 -1.60 -7.31
CA PHE A 150 -1.57 -0.81 -7.04
C PHE A 150 -1.72 0.33 -8.04
N LEU A 151 -2.58 0.09 -9.04
CA LEU A 151 -2.75 0.96 -10.19
C LEU A 151 -3.48 2.27 -9.84
N PRO A 152 -3.27 3.36 -10.62
CA PRO A 152 -3.96 4.64 -10.48
C PRO A 152 -5.49 4.57 -10.37
N PRO A 153 -6.22 3.67 -11.08
CA PRO A 153 -7.66 3.51 -10.88
C PRO A 153 -8.07 3.22 -9.44
N GLY A 154 -7.22 2.54 -8.65
CA GLY A 154 -7.46 2.33 -7.21
C GLY A 154 -7.42 3.61 -6.41
N ALA A 155 -6.49 4.53 -6.74
CA ALA A 155 -6.43 5.85 -6.11
C ALA A 155 -7.65 6.72 -6.47
N GLU A 156 -8.04 6.74 -7.75
CA GLU A 156 -9.22 7.50 -8.20
C GLU A 156 -10.53 6.95 -7.63
N ALA A 157 -10.61 5.64 -7.36
CA ALA A 157 -11.81 5.01 -6.84
C ALA A 157 -12.19 5.51 -5.43
N PHE A 158 -11.26 6.07 -4.65
CA PHE A 158 -11.60 6.69 -3.37
C PHE A 158 -12.61 7.82 -3.50
N LYS A 159 -12.60 8.58 -4.60
CA LYS A 159 -13.57 9.67 -4.85
C LYS A 159 -15.01 9.18 -5.00
N ARG A 160 -15.21 7.91 -5.32
CA ARG A 160 -16.55 7.30 -5.40
C ARG A 160 -17.25 7.27 -4.04
N ASP A 161 -16.47 7.04 -2.98
CA ASP A 161 -16.97 6.87 -1.62
C ASP A 161 -16.66 8.08 -0.72
N ILE A 162 -15.65 8.88 -1.08
CA ILE A 162 -15.27 10.14 -0.43
C ILE A 162 -15.17 11.20 -1.52
N PRO A 163 -16.25 11.91 -1.87
CA PRO A 163 -16.25 12.87 -2.99
C PRO A 163 -15.16 13.95 -2.91
N ASP A 164 -14.81 14.38 -1.70
CA ASP A 164 -13.80 15.39 -1.43
C ASP A 164 -12.37 14.81 -1.29
N ALA A 165 -12.16 13.52 -1.60
CA ALA A 165 -10.84 12.91 -1.56
C ALA A 165 -9.89 13.62 -2.52
N VAL A 166 -8.72 13.98 -2.01
CA VAL A 166 -7.63 14.55 -2.81
C VAL A 166 -6.79 13.41 -3.36
N VAL A 167 -6.59 13.37 -4.67
CA VAL A 167 -5.70 12.40 -5.33
C VAL A 167 -4.54 13.16 -5.96
N ARG A 168 -3.31 12.80 -5.59
CA ARG A 168 -2.09 13.35 -6.17
C ARG A 168 -1.21 12.22 -6.69
N PHE A 169 -0.87 12.28 -7.96
CA PHE A 169 0.04 11.36 -8.61
C PHE A 169 1.45 11.94 -8.68
N PHE A 170 2.43 11.08 -8.40
CA PHE A 170 3.86 11.36 -8.52
C PHE A 170 4.44 10.45 -9.61
N ASP A 171 5.42 10.94 -10.36
CA ASP A 171 6.04 10.20 -11.48
C ASP A 171 7.08 9.18 -10.98
N THR A 172 6.61 8.22 -10.22
CA THR A 172 7.42 7.19 -9.59
C THR A 172 6.63 5.89 -9.41
N GLY A 173 7.30 4.84 -8.95
CA GLY A 173 6.73 3.53 -8.67
C GLY A 173 6.12 3.38 -7.28
N HIS A 174 6.17 2.14 -6.78
CA HIS A 174 5.54 1.74 -5.52
C HIS A 174 6.13 2.44 -4.29
N PHE A 175 7.47 2.50 -4.18
CA PHE A 175 8.18 3.13 -3.07
C PHE A 175 8.35 4.64 -3.30
N ALA A 176 7.23 5.36 -3.40
CA ALA A 176 7.21 6.75 -3.82
C ALA A 176 8.05 7.70 -2.92
N LEU A 177 8.22 7.37 -1.64
CA LEU A 177 9.05 8.16 -0.72
C LEU A 177 10.54 8.10 -1.04
N GLU A 178 11.02 7.07 -1.73
CA GLU A 178 12.44 6.95 -2.09
C GLU A 178 12.91 8.07 -3.03
N THR A 179 11.98 8.60 -3.84
CA THR A 179 12.31 9.59 -4.88
C THR A 179 11.54 10.90 -4.76
N HIS A 180 10.39 10.92 -4.08
CA HIS A 180 9.48 12.08 -4.01
C HIS A 180 9.10 12.45 -2.56
N ALA A 181 10.00 12.20 -1.60
CA ALA A 181 9.72 12.45 -0.18
C ALA A 181 9.35 13.92 0.11
N GLU A 182 10.05 14.88 -0.50
CA GLU A 182 9.82 16.31 -0.27
C GLU A 182 8.46 16.75 -0.81
N GLU A 183 8.11 16.34 -2.04
CA GLU A 183 6.83 16.67 -2.67
C GLU A 183 5.66 16.01 -1.95
N ILE A 184 5.81 14.76 -1.53
CA ILE A 184 4.80 14.05 -0.74
C ILE A 184 4.63 14.72 0.62
N ALA A 185 5.71 15.07 1.30
CA ALA A 185 5.67 15.78 2.58
C ALA A 185 5.01 17.17 2.44
N ALA A 186 5.29 17.89 1.35
CA ALA A 186 4.63 19.16 1.05
C ALA A 186 3.13 18.98 0.82
N ALA A 187 2.74 17.95 0.04
CA ALA A 187 1.32 17.62 -0.20
C ALA A 187 0.58 17.28 1.11
N ILE A 188 1.22 16.51 2.00
CA ILE A 188 0.65 16.17 3.31
C ILE A 188 0.47 17.40 4.18
N ARG A 189 1.48 18.29 4.26
CA ARG A 189 1.38 19.54 5.03
C ARG A 189 0.26 20.44 4.52
N GLU A 190 0.18 20.63 3.20
CA GLU A 190 -0.90 21.40 2.57
C GLU A 190 -2.28 20.78 2.87
N PHE A 191 -2.39 19.47 2.79
CA PHE A 191 -3.64 18.76 3.05
C PHE A 191 -4.09 18.88 4.51
N LEU A 192 -3.19 18.73 5.46
CA LEU A 192 -3.50 18.79 6.90
C LEU A 192 -3.73 20.22 7.42
N ALA A 193 -3.34 21.25 6.66
CA ALA A 193 -3.57 22.66 7.01
C ALA A 193 -4.96 23.18 6.62
N ARG A 194 -5.76 22.39 5.90
CA ARG A 194 -7.14 22.72 5.49
C ARG A 194 -8.11 22.53 6.62
#